data_cb893cc7faba86d0d108b226bbddd03c
#
_entry.id   cb893cc7faba86d0d108b226bbddd03c
#
_cell.length_a   1.000
_cell.length_b   1.000
_cell.length_c   1.000
_cell.angle_alpha   90.00
_cell.angle_beta   90.00
_cell.angle_gamma   90.00
#
_symmetry.space_group_name_H-M   'P 1'
#
loop_
_entity.id
_entity.type
_entity.pdbx_description
1 polymer ?
#
loop_
_entity_poly.entity_id
_entity_poly.type
_entity_poly.pdbx_seq_one_letter_code
_entity_poly.pdbx_strand_id
1 'polypeptide(L)'
;MKTKRLVVVAGGAVAMALGVLTHEMAADAGAVGSGKIKHVLLLSIDGMHAVDYYDCMHGIAGVNGGDPYCPNLAALGKTAINYVGTTSSRPSDSFPGLAAIVTGGSPKTTGLYYDVAYDRSFDPPEQKTGTGLSGGPCTAYGTPSGTTTDYDQGIDYDDTKLNGGAPGAGVTDGGIASIDPKHLVRDPSTGCTPVYPWNFVRTNTIFSVVHAAGGYTAWIDKHASYSFTAGPGGKGLDDYYSPEVDSNVIALPGVATALGVPCSPIRDLSNTNSWTASFDNIQCYDALKVQALLRQIGGANHNGGAATVPALFGMNFQSVYIGQSVNESTVGKGGYLNAAAAPTTFLLNEIQFVDASIGEIINALKGAGIYDDTLLIVTAKHGESPIDTSQYLADGTFTPATILGNDIPYSESPHNSTGIGATEDDVSVLWLKKGVSVASAVDTLRQYSSKIMLGEIYYGPTLALNYNAGGWEAGQDPRSPDILVTPNVGVTYSGSTTMIGDHGGFAHDDTNVIMLVANPGFTAETVSTGVSTAQVAPTIVQALGLSTTSLDAVRIEGTSVLPEVQAQLIK
;
A
#
# COMPACT_ATOMS: atom_id res chain seq x y z
N MET A 1 -81.79 7.80 -46.27
CA MET A 1 -80.73 8.81 -46.08
C MET A 1 -80.36 8.83 -44.62
N LYS A 2 -79.25 8.21 -44.23
CA LYS A 2 -78.74 8.18 -42.84
C LYS A 2 -77.33 8.63 -42.90
N THR A 3 -77.05 9.80 -42.36
CA THR A 3 -75.79 10.45 -42.22
C THR A 3 -75.00 9.76 -41.09
N LYS A 4 -73.81 9.18 -41.37
CA LYS A 4 -72.89 8.67 -40.39
C LYS A 4 -71.94 9.79 -39.95
N ARG A 5 -71.92 10.08 -38.68
CA ARG A 5 -70.93 10.96 -38.04
C ARG A 5 -69.71 10.18 -37.76
N LEU A 6 -68.53 10.67 -38.22
CA LEU A 6 -67.19 10.18 -37.92
C LEU A 6 -66.73 10.81 -36.59
N VAL A 7 -66.46 10.01 -35.61
CA VAL A 7 -65.82 10.45 -34.37
C VAL A 7 -64.31 10.27 -34.51
N VAL A 8 -63.59 11.38 -34.49
CA VAL A 8 -62.10 11.38 -34.43
C VAL A 8 -61.73 11.40 -32.96
N VAL A 9 -61.06 10.33 -32.50
CA VAL A 9 -60.47 10.26 -31.17
C VAL A 9 -59.03 10.75 -31.32
N ALA A 10 -58.74 11.92 -30.79
CA ALA A 10 -57.38 12.43 -30.66
C ALA A 10 -56.74 11.77 -29.45
N GLY A 11 -55.77 10.87 -29.70
CA GLY A 11 -54.92 10.30 -28.67
C GLY A 11 -53.80 11.29 -28.31
N GLY A 12 -53.92 11.93 -27.15
CA GLY A 12 -52.83 12.74 -26.59
C GLY A 12 -51.76 11.84 -25.98
N ALA A 13 -50.57 11.82 -26.60
CA ALA A 13 -49.40 11.25 -25.98
C ALA A 13 -48.88 12.22 -24.93
N VAL A 14 -49.01 11.86 -23.65
CA VAL A 14 -48.33 12.54 -22.54
C VAL A 14 -46.91 12.00 -22.49
N ALA A 15 -45.96 12.78 -22.99
CA ALA A 15 -44.52 12.55 -22.75
C ALA A 15 -44.20 12.95 -21.31
N MET A 16 -44.07 11.98 -20.40
CA MET A 16 -43.42 12.22 -19.12
C MET A 16 -41.92 12.42 -19.35
N ALA A 17 -41.49 13.67 -19.33
CA ALA A 17 -40.10 13.99 -19.18
C ALA A 17 -39.69 13.65 -17.72
N LEU A 18 -39.00 12.52 -17.50
CA LEU A 18 -38.26 12.31 -16.28
C LEU A 18 -37.05 13.28 -16.31
N GLY A 19 -37.24 14.43 -15.69
CA GLY A 19 -36.13 15.29 -15.30
C GLY A 19 -35.35 14.59 -14.21
N VAL A 20 -34.24 14.00 -14.57
CA VAL A 20 -33.19 13.62 -13.60
C VAL A 20 -32.65 14.94 -13.06
N LEU A 21 -33.19 15.38 -11.92
CA LEU A 21 -32.55 16.39 -11.09
C LEU A 21 -31.27 15.75 -10.52
N THR A 22 -30.15 15.87 -11.26
CA THR A 22 -28.84 15.79 -10.66
C THR A 22 -28.73 16.99 -9.73
N HIS A 23 -29.07 16.77 -8.45
CA HIS A 23 -28.58 17.63 -7.40
C HIS A 23 -27.07 17.37 -7.36
N GLU A 24 -26.29 18.16 -8.07
CA GLU A 24 -24.94 18.46 -7.66
C GLU A 24 -25.08 19.11 -6.27
N MET A 25 -24.91 18.29 -5.22
CA MET A 25 -24.55 18.82 -3.93
C MET A 25 -23.14 19.41 -4.13
N ALA A 26 -23.06 20.66 -4.54
CA ALA A 26 -21.89 21.46 -4.27
C ALA A 26 -21.75 21.46 -2.75
N ALA A 27 -21.02 20.50 -2.22
CA ALA A 27 -20.46 20.60 -0.89
C ALA A 27 -19.72 21.94 -0.90
N ASP A 28 -19.95 22.75 0.11
CA ASP A 28 -19.18 23.96 0.39
C ASP A 28 -17.76 23.49 0.68
N ALA A 29 -17.00 23.23 -0.39
CA ALA A 29 -15.61 22.80 -0.31
C ALA A 29 -14.83 24.06 0.06
N GLY A 30 -14.54 24.21 1.34
CA GLY A 30 -13.56 25.18 1.81
C GLY A 30 -12.31 25.07 0.93
N ALA A 31 -11.66 26.16 0.64
CA ALA A 31 -10.39 26.14 -0.09
C ALA A 31 -9.39 25.30 0.71
N VAL A 32 -8.68 24.38 0.04
CA VAL A 32 -7.68 23.51 0.66
C VAL A 32 -6.68 24.35 1.46
N GLY A 33 -6.41 23.98 2.72
CA GLY A 33 -5.48 24.68 3.58
C GLY A 33 -5.94 26.08 4.03
N SER A 34 -7.25 26.35 4.01
CA SER A 34 -7.79 27.62 4.54
C SER A 34 -7.74 27.71 6.07
N GLY A 35 -7.51 26.59 6.75
CA GLY A 35 -7.35 26.50 8.20
C GLY A 35 -5.91 26.72 8.69
N LYS A 36 -5.64 26.30 9.92
CA LYS A 36 -4.31 26.31 10.54
C LYS A 36 -3.32 25.41 9.79
N ILE A 37 -3.79 24.26 9.32
CA ILE A 37 -2.97 23.30 8.56
C ILE A 37 -3.13 23.60 7.07
N LYS A 38 -2.02 23.90 6.41
CA LYS A 38 -1.94 24.14 4.97
C LYS A 38 -1.31 22.97 4.23
N HIS A 39 -0.51 22.20 4.94
CA HIS A 39 0.23 21.08 4.40
C HIS A 39 0.03 19.85 5.26
N VAL A 40 -0.07 18.68 4.65
CA VAL A 40 0.01 17.41 5.35
C VAL A 40 1.16 16.61 4.74
N LEU A 41 2.09 16.18 5.59
CA LEU A 41 3.18 15.29 5.24
C LEU A 41 2.90 13.91 5.84
N LEU A 42 2.76 12.92 4.97
CA LEU A 42 2.52 11.53 5.33
C LEU A 42 3.80 10.72 5.09
N LEU A 43 4.35 10.15 6.16
CA LEU A 43 5.49 9.23 6.10
C LEU A 43 5.02 7.82 6.46
N SER A 44 5.23 6.88 5.55
CA SER A 44 5.00 5.45 5.78
C SER A 44 6.36 4.75 5.92
N ILE A 45 6.54 3.96 6.97
CA ILE A 45 7.78 3.24 7.24
C ILE A 45 7.43 1.75 7.27
N ASP A 46 7.66 1.05 6.14
CA ASP A 46 7.29 -0.36 6.03
C ASP A 46 7.96 -1.19 7.11
N GLY A 47 7.18 -2.07 7.74
CA GLY A 47 7.60 -2.94 8.83
C GLY A 47 7.62 -2.30 10.21
N MET A 48 7.62 -0.97 10.36
CA MET A 48 7.83 -0.34 11.66
C MET A 48 6.66 -0.53 12.63
N HIS A 49 6.89 -1.30 13.68
CA HIS A 49 5.91 -1.55 14.73
C HIS A 49 5.78 -0.39 15.73
N ALA A 50 4.68 -0.38 16.48
CA ALA A 50 4.53 0.51 17.62
C ALA A 50 5.59 0.27 18.70
N VAL A 51 6.02 -0.98 18.89
CA VAL A 51 7.07 -1.35 19.85
C VAL A 51 8.44 -0.83 19.42
N ASP A 52 8.77 -0.81 18.12
CA ASP A 52 10.03 -0.23 17.62
C ASP A 52 10.15 1.25 17.99
N TYR A 53 9.05 1.99 17.82
CA TYR A 53 9.00 3.39 18.25
C TYR A 53 9.15 3.53 19.77
N TYR A 54 8.46 2.68 20.54
CA TYR A 54 8.54 2.71 22.00
C TYR A 54 9.98 2.46 22.48
N ASP A 55 10.63 1.42 21.96
CA ASP A 55 11.98 1.02 22.36
C ASP A 55 13.03 2.03 21.90
N CYS A 56 12.88 2.59 20.72
CA CYS A 56 13.82 3.61 20.26
C CYS A 56 13.73 4.92 21.06
N MET A 57 12.55 5.24 21.61
CA MET A 57 12.31 6.41 22.47
C MET A 57 12.84 6.26 23.89
N HIS A 58 12.78 5.04 24.44
CA HIS A 58 13.07 4.79 25.86
C HIS A 58 14.40 4.07 26.08
N GLY A 59 14.96 3.47 25.03
CA GLY A 59 16.09 2.55 25.13
C GLY A 59 15.64 1.16 25.57
N ILE A 60 16.39 0.15 25.16
CA ILE A 60 16.21 -1.25 25.54
C ILE A 60 17.53 -1.86 25.95
N ALA A 61 17.52 -2.70 26.99
CA ALA A 61 18.72 -3.32 27.51
C ALA A 61 19.47 -4.13 26.44
N GLY A 62 20.78 -3.89 26.32
CA GLY A 62 21.63 -4.57 25.35
C GLY A 62 21.72 -3.89 23.97
N VAL A 63 20.95 -2.85 23.74
CA VAL A 63 20.98 -2.06 22.49
C VAL A 63 21.43 -0.64 22.82
N ASN A 64 22.33 -0.07 22.05
CA ASN A 64 22.84 1.30 22.23
C ASN A 64 23.26 1.65 23.68
N GLY A 65 23.78 0.68 24.40
CA GLY A 65 24.14 0.85 25.83
C GLY A 65 22.94 0.95 26.78
N GLY A 66 21.71 0.73 26.31
CA GLY A 66 20.46 0.93 27.02
C GLY A 66 19.86 2.32 26.87
N ASP A 67 20.51 3.20 26.10
CA ASP A 67 20.06 4.57 25.88
C ASP A 67 19.09 4.66 24.68
N PRO A 68 18.17 5.65 24.63
CA PRO A 68 17.36 5.97 23.47
C PRO A 68 18.21 6.16 22.19
N TYR A 69 17.66 5.75 21.05
CA TYR A 69 18.41 5.75 19.78
C TYR A 69 17.69 6.42 18.60
N CYS A 70 16.53 7.05 18.83
CA CYS A 70 15.78 7.84 17.84
C CYS A 70 15.56 9.28 18.32
N PRO A 71 16.59 10.15 18.31
CA PRO A 71 16.46 11.50 18.89
C PRO A 71 15.44 12.40 18.15
N ASN A 72 15.27 12.20 16.82
CA ASN A 72 14.36 13.02 16.01
C ASN A 72 12.90 12.61 16.22
N LEU A 73 12.60 11.31 16.20
CA LEU A 73 11.27 10.78 16.55
C LEU A 73 10.92 11.12 18.01
N ALA A 74 11.91 11.06 18.92
CA ALA A 74 11.72 11.47 20.31
C ALA A 74 11.39 12.96 20.43
N ALA A 75 12.04 13.81 19.64
CA ALA A 75 11.72 15.24 19.59
C ALA A 75 10.33 15.48 19.01
N LEU A 76 9.96 14.77 17.94
CA LEU A 76 8.64 14.84 17.30
C LEU A 76 7.54 14.40 18.29
N GLY A 77 7.76 13.33 19.04
CA GLY A 77 6.83 12.82 20.05
C GLY A 77 6.42 13.82 21.13
N LYS A 78 7.23 14.87 21.38
CA LYS A 78 6.90 15.93 22.34
C LYS A 78 5.76 16.85 21.88
N THR A 79 5.40 16.81 20.62
CA THR A 79 4.32 17.57 20.00
C THR A 79 3.45 16.66 19.12
N ALA A 80 3.31 15.41 19.53
CA ALA A 80 2.55 14.40 18.80
C ALA A 80 1.50 13.72 19.66
N ILE A 81 0.46 13.23 19.01
CA ILE A 81 -0.44 12.22 19.54
C ILE A 81 0.13 10.87 19.09
N ASN A 82 0.43 9.99 20.07
CA ASN A 82 0.94 8.64 19.85
C ASN A 82 -0.18 7.61 20.05
N TYR A 83 -0.50 6.81 19.04
CA TYR A 83 -1.54 5.79 19.08
C TYR A 83 -0.89 4.40 19.21
N VAL A 84 -0.78 3.90 20.43
CA VAL A 84 -0.08 2.64 20.73
C VAL A 84 -0.83 1.37 20.30
N GLY A 85 -2.15 1.48 20.07
CA GLY A 85 -3.01 0.38 19.64
C GLY A 85 -3.42 0.47 18.16
N THR A 86 -2.55 0.96 17.29
CA THR A 86 -2.85 1.07 15.85
C THR A 86 -2.78 -0.29 15.17
N THR A 87 -3.80 -0.59 14.35
CA THR A 87 -3.81 -1.77 13.47
C THR A 87 -3.79 -1.35 12.01
N SER A 88 -2.98 -2.01 11.20
CA SER A 88 -2.99 -1.90 9.73
C SER A 88 -4.19 -2.63 9.12
N SER A 89 -4.25 -2.71 7.79
CA SER A 89 -5.24 -3.51 7.07
C SER A 89 -5.08 -5.01 7.36
N ARG A 90 -6.05 -5.78 6.93
CA ARG A 90 -6.03 -7.25 6.89
C ARG A 90 -6.51 -7.71 5.51
N PRO A 91 -5.66 -8.35 4.72
CA PRO A 91 -4.24 -8.69 4.95
C PRO A 91 -3.38 -7.48 5.29
N SER A 92 -2.30 -7.70 6.06
CA SER A 92 -1.33 -6.68 6.44
C SER A 92 -0.19 -6.63 5.42
N ASP A 93 -0.57 -6.35 4.19
CA ASP A 93 0.33 -6.26 3.04
C ASP A 93 0.44 -4.82 2.54
N SER A 94 1.49 -4.53 1.80
CA SER A 94 1.83 -3.20 1.29
C SER A 94 0.71 -2.56 0.48
N PHE A 95 0.05 -3.32 -0.41
CA PHE A 95 -0.96 -2.77 -1.33
C PHE A 95 -2.28 -2.44 -0.61
N PRO A 96 -2.95 -3.39 0.08
CA PRO A 96 -4.13 -3.07 0.89
C PRO A 96 -3.81 -2.14 2.06
N GLY A 97 -2.58 -2.20 2.62
CA GLY A 97 -2.14 -1.32 3.71
C GLY A 97 -2.11 0.14 3.29
N LEU A 98 -1.46 0.46 2.17
CA LEU A 98 -1.45 1.82 1.64
C LEU A 98 -2.86 2.24 1.19
N ALA A 99 -3.64 1.33 0.59
CA ALA A 99 -5.01 1.62 0.21
C ALA A 99 -5.86 2.05 1.43
N ALA A 100 -5.73 1.37 2.55
CA ALA A 100 -6.41 1.77 3.79
C ALA A 100 -6.02 3.18 4.23
N ILE A 101 -4.72 3.50 4.22
CA ILE A 101 -4.17 4.81 4.60
C ILE A 101 -4.71 5.93 3.70
N VAL A 102 -4.78 5.69 2.38
CA VAL A 102 -5.10 6.77 1.42
C VAL A 102 -6.57 6.86 1.02
N THR A 103 -7.39 5.85 1.34
CA THR A 103 -8.83 5.86 1.01
C THR A 103 -9.75 5.92 2.22
N GLY A 104 -9.28 5.45 3.37
CA GLY A 104 -10.09 5.28 4.57
C GLY A 104 -10.96 4.03 4.55
N GLY A 105 -10.70 3.07 3.65
CA GLY A 105 -11.49 1.85 3.49
C GLY A 105 -10.70 0.56 3.65
N SER A 106 -11.44 -0.52 3.86
CA SER A 106 -10.92 -1.88 3.88
C SER A 106 -10.83 -2.48 2.46
N PRO A 107 -10.18 -3.63 2.29
CA PRO A 107 -10.17 -4.37 1.02
C PRO A 107 -11.57 -4.62 0.44
N LYS A 108 -12.57 -4.79 1.29
CA LYS A 108 -13.97 -4.95 0.88
C LYS A 108 -14.48 -3.81 0.01
N THR A 109 -14.11 -2.58 0.33
CA THR A 109 -14.56 -1.37 -0.36
C THR A 109 -13.59 -0.94 -1.44
N THR A 110 -12.29 -1.02 -1.19
CA THR A 110 -11.25 -0.61 -2.13
C THR A 110 -11.08 -1.59 -3.29
N GLY A 111 -11.39 -2.88 -3.07
CA GLY A 111 -11.14 -3.96 -4.01
C GLY A 111 -9.67 -4.36 -4.12
N LEU A 112 -8.83 -3.92 -3.19
CA LEU A 112 -7.40 -4.25 -3.12
C LEU A 112 -7.20 -5.27 -1.99
N TYR A 113 -7.08 -6.54 -2.37
CA TYR A 113 -7.00 -7.64 -1.41
C TYR A 113 -5.57 -8.04 -1.07
N TYR A 114 -4.67 -7.90 -2.04
CA TYR A 114 -3.24 -8.14 -1.95
C TYR A 114 -2.55 -7.45 -3.12
N ASP A 115 -1.22 -7.37 -3.13
CA ASP A 115 -0.42 -6.86 -4.26
C ASP A 115 -0.51 -7.81 -5.46
N VAL A 116 -0.52 -9.11 -5.22
CA VAL A 116 -0.86 -10.16 -6.20
C VAL A 116 -2.25 -10.70 -5.90
N ALA A 117 -3.17 -10.64 -6.86
CA ALA A 117 -4.55 -11.05 -6.65
C ALA A 117 -5.20 -11.58 -7.93
N TYR A 118 -6.04 -12.62 -7.81
CA TYR A 118 -6.80 -13.12 -8.95
C TYR A 118 -8.12 -12.34 -9.12
N ASP A 119 -8.40 -11.91 -10.34
CA ASP A 119 -9.65 -11.23 -10.68
C ASP A 119 -10.38 -11.99 -11.81
N ARG A 120 -11.58 -12.44 -11.51
CA ARG A 120 -12.44 -13.19 -12.42
C ARG A 120 -13.09 -12.31 -13.50
N SER A 121 -12.99 -10.99 -13.36
CA SER A 121 -13.60 -10.02 -14.28
C SER A 121 -12.66 -9.53 -15.37
N PHE A 122 -11.40 -9.89 -15.32
CA PHE A 122 -10.39 -9.48 -16.29
C PHE A 122 -9.90 -10.62 -17.16
N ASP A 123 -9.32 -10.26 -18.28
CA ASP A 123 -8.56 -11.13 -19.18
C ASP A 123 -7.05 -10.86 -19.04
N PRO A 124 -6.20 -11.84 -19.38
CA PRO A 124 -4.74 -11.71 -19.30
C PRO A 124 -4.20 -10.50 -20.07
N PRO A 125 -2.98 -10.03 -19.75
CA PRO A 125 -2.26 -9.02 -20.53
C PRO A 125 -2.08 -9.47 -22.00
N GLU A 126 -1.73 -8.53 -22.88
CA GLU A 126 -1.46 -8.83 -24.29
C GLU A 126 -0.19 -9.68 -24.44
N GLN A 127 0.83 -9.38 -23.65
CA GLN A 127 2.13 -10.03 -23.66
C GLN A 127 2.46 -10.63 -22.31
N LYS A 128 3.35 -11.63 -22.32
CA LYS A 128 3.89 -12.18 -21.07
C LYS A 128 4.68 -11.10 -20.34
N THR A 129 4.41 -10.98 -19.04
CA THR A 129 5.07 -10.02 -18.16
C THR A 129 6.47 -10.47 -17.74
N GLY A 130 7.25 -9.55 -17.17
CA GLY A 130 8.59 -9.82 -16.64
C GLY A 130 8.58 -10.87 -15.53
N THR A 131 7.59 -10.83 -14.63
CA THR A 131 7.43 -11.77 -13.51
C THR A 131 6.81 -13.10 -13.92
N GLY A 132 6.32 -13.24 -15.14
CA GLY A 132 5.91 -14.52 -15.66
C GLY A 132 4.42 -14.70 -15.90
N LEU A 133 3.58 -13.71 -15.65
CA LEU A 133 2.16 -13.80 -15.99
C LEU A 133 2.01 -13.95 -17.51
N SER A 134 1.36 -15.03 -17.92
CA SER A 134 1.22 -15.33 -19.36
C SER A 134 0.28 -14.37 -20.04
N GLY A 135 0.67 -13.87 -21.23
CA GLY A 135 -0.23 -13.19 -22.13
C GLY A 135 -1.32 -14.13 -22.66
N GLY A 136 -2.45 -13.58 -23.07
CA GLY A 136 -3.56 -14.36 -23.57
C GLY A 136 -4.54 -13.56 -24.42
N PRO A 137 -5.59 -14.17 -24.95
CA PRO A 137 -6.64 -13.48 -25.69
C PRO A 137 -7.50 -12.61 -24.77
N CYS A 138 -8.06 -11.55 -25.33
CA CYS A 138 -9.18 -10.84 -24.75
C CYS A 138 -10.25 -10.63 -25.82
N THR A 139 -11.50 -10.86 -25.49
CA THR A 139 -12.64 -10.65 -26.39
C THR A 139 -13.44 -9.45 -25.92
N ALA A 140 -13.39 -8.38 -26.69
CA ALA A 140 -14.14 -7.17 -26.38
C ALA A 140 -15.63 -7.47 -26.15
N TYR A 141 -16.14 -7.02 -24.98
CA TYR A 141 -17.51 -7.27 -24.53
C TYR A 141 -17.86 -8.76 -24.38
N GLY A 142 -16.85 -9.62 -24.30
CA GLY A 142 -17.00 -11.05 -24.05
C GLY A 142 -17.10 -11.42 -22.59
N THR A 143 -17.16 -12.72 -22.32
CA THR A 143 -17.07 -13.24 -20.96
C THR A 143 -15.60 -13.29 -20.54
N PRO A 144 -15.20 -12.67 -19.43
CA PRO A 144 -13.84 -12.70 -18.93
C PRO A 144 -13.41 -14.13 -18.58
N SER A 145 -12.13 -14.42 -18.77
CA SER A 145 -11.52 -15.70 -18.45
C SER A 145 -11.02 -15.79 -17.01
N GLY A 146 -10.82 -14.66 -16.37
CA GLY A 146 -10.11 -14.53 -15.11
C GLY A 146 -8.60 -14.54 -15.32
N THR A 147 -7.90 -13.74 -14.53
CA THR A 147 -6.42 -13.66 -14.55
C THR A 147 -5.89 -13.13 -13.24
N THR A 148 -4.64 -13.40 -12.94
CA THR A 148 -3.92 -12.77 -11.84
C THR A 148 -3.54 -11.34 -12.23
N THR A 149 -3.67 -10.43 -11.29
CA THR A 149 -3.06 -9.10 -11.32
C THR A 149 -1.86 -9.13 -10.41
N ASP A 150 -0.73 -8.65 -10.88
CA ASP A 150 0.48 -8.52 -10.09
C ASP A 150 0.91 -7.07 -10.20
N TYR A 151 0.69 -6.31 -9.16
CA TYR A 151 1.08 -4.92 -9.07
C TYR A 151 2.26 -4.72 -8.09
N ASP A 152 2.96 -5.77 -7.74
CA ASP A 152 4.13 -5.73 -6.89
C ASP A 152 5.39 -5.46 -7.74
N GLN A 153 5.98 -6.46 -8.30
CA GLN A 153 7.36 -6.46 -8.79
C GLN A 153 7.48 -6.23 -10.31
N GLY A 154 7.15 -5.04 -10.77
CA GLY A 154 7.58 -4.66 -12.11
C GLY A 154 6.99 -5.42 -13.29
N ILE A 155 5.90 -6.16 -13.12
CA ILE A 155 5.21 -6.80 -14.24
C ILE A 155 4.59 -5.79 -15.20
N ASP A 156 4.33 -4.62 -14.70
CA ASP A 156 3.71 -3.50 -15.38
C ASP A 156 4.71 -2.49 -15.92
N TYR A 157 6.01 -2.66 -15.68
CA TYR A 157 7.01 -1.72 -16.17
C TYR A 157 7.78 -2.20 -17.41
N ASP A 158 8.36 -1.25 -18.11
CA ASP A 158 9.25 -1.43 -19.25
C ASP A 158 10.69 -1.12 -18.80
N ASP A 159 11.52 -2.13 -18.70
CA ASP A 159 12.93 -2.02 -18.27
C ASP A 159 13.71 -0.93 -19.01
N THR A 160 13.38 -0.69 -20.29
CA THR A 160 14.06 0.33 -21.11
C THR A 160 13.76 1.76 -20.67
N LYS A 161 12.74 1.96 -19.85
CA LYS A 161 12.31 3.25 -19.34
C LYS A 161 12.76 3.51 -17.90
N LEU A 162 13.38 2.54 -17.27
CA LEU A 162 13.98 2.73 -15.95
C LEU A 162 15.26 3.54 -16.10
N ASN A 163 15.37 4.63 -15.38
CA ASN A 163 16.52 5.55 -15.43
C ASN A 163 17.56 5.31 -14.32
N GLY A 164 17.47 4.19 -13.63
CA GLY A 164 18.26 3.94 -12.44
C GLY A 164 17.77 4.68 -11.18
N GLY A 165 16.56 5.23 -11.21
CA GLY A 165 15.90 5.82 -10.05
C GLY A 165 16.45 7.17 -9.56
N ALA A 166 17.51 7.71 -10.15
CA ALA A 166 18.10 8.97 -9.69
C ALA A 166 17.26 10.18 -10.13
N PRO A 167 16.77 11.04 -9.21
CA PRO A 167 16.02 12.23 -9.56
C PRO A 167 16.77 13.13 -10.55
N GLY A 168 16.14 13.49 -11.65
CA GLY A 168 16.72 14.36 -12.67
C GLY A 168 17.86 13.75 -13.51
N ALA A 169 18.09 12.44 -13.42
CA ALA A 169 19.18 11.78 -14.12
C ALA A 169 18.85 11.42 -15.57
N GLY A 170 17.63 11.57 -16.03
CA GLY A 170 17.29 11.17 -17.39
C GLY A 170 15.91 11.58 -17.86
N VAL A 171 15.54 11.07 -19.00
CA VAL A 171 14.26 11.36 -19.68
C VAL A 171 13.10 10.67 -18.96
N THR A 172 13.37 9.54 -18.32
CA THR A 172 12.41 8.76 -17.53
C THR A 172 13.05 8.41 -16.20
N ASP A 173 12.30 8.53 -15.14
CA ASP A 173 12.72 8.26 -13.76
C ASP A 173 11.97 7.08 -13.17
N GLY A 174 11.53 6.17 -14.00
CA GLY A 174 10.61 5.10 -13.62
C GLY A 174 9.19 5.64 -13.45
N GLY A 175 8.49 5.21 -12.41
CA GLY A 175 7.15 5.67 -12.11
C GLY A 175 6.13 5.38 -13.21
N ILE A 176 5.13 6.22 -13.36
CA ILE A 176 4.03 6.04 -14.32
C ILE A 176 4.53 5.86 -15.76
N ALA A 177 5.62 6.56 -16.13
CA ALA A 177 6.17 6.49 -17.49
C ALA A 177 6.77 5.13 -17.84
N SER A 178 7.09 4.30 -16.84
CA SER A 178 7.63 2.95 -17.05
C SER A 178 6.54 1.90 -17.29
N ILE A 179 5.28 2.19 -16.99
CA ILE A 179 4.19 1.22 -17.16
C ILE A 179 4.02 0.87 -18.65
N ASP A 180 4.11 -0.43 -18.97
CA ASP A 180 3.82 -0.94 -20.30
C ASP A 180 2.37 -1.46 -20.37
N PRO A 181 1.46 -0.80 -21.10
CA PRO A 181 0.07 -1.21 -21.19
C PRO A 181 -0.14 -2.63 -21.74
N LYS A 182 0.86 -3.21 -22.42
CA LYS A 182 0.79 -4.58 -22.93
C LYS A 182 0.98 -5.64 -21.86
N HIS A 183 1.56 -5.25 -20.75
CA HIS A 183 1.76 -6.09 -19.56
C HIS A 183 0.61 -5.97 -18.54
N LEU A 184 -0.33 -5.04 -18.74
CA LEU A 184 -1.47 -4.88 -17.87
C LEU A 184 -2.60 -5.85 -18.24
N VAL A 185 -3.32 -6.33 -17.22
CA VAL A 185 -4.56 -7.07 -17.40
C VAL A 185 -5.58 -6.23 -18.18
N ARG A 186 -6.50 -6.86 -18.88
CA ARG A 186 -7.45 -6.17 -19.75
C ARG A 186 -8.89 -6.37 -19.32
N ASP A 187 -9.67 -5.31 -19.41
CA ASP A 187 -11.09 -5.35 -19.07
C ASP A 187 -11.95 -5.58 -20.33
N PRO A 188 -12.54 -6.79 -20.49
CA PRO A 188 -13.43 -7.06 -21.63
C PRO A 188 -14.64 -6.13 -21.67
N SER A 189 -15.16 -5.69 -20.51
CA SER A 189 -16.37 -4.84 -20.43
C SER A 189 -16.16 -3.45 -21.05
N THR A 190 -14.92 -3.00 -21.13
CA THR A 190 -14.52 -1.72 -21.73
C THR A 190 -13.91 -1.88 -23.13
N GLY A 191 -14.04 -3.07 -23.73
CA GLY A 191 -13.47 -3.36 -25.04
C GLY A 191 -12.02 -3.81 -25.02
N CYS A 192 -11.59 -4.50 -23.96
CA CYS A 192 -10.24 -4.98 -23.74
C CYS A 192 -9.21 -3.86 -23.50
N THR A 193 -9.61 -2.79 -22.84
CA THR A 193 -8.67 -1.75 -22.45
C THR A 193 -7.77 -2.23 -21.31
N PRO A 194 -6.48 -1.84 -21.29
CA PRO A 194 -5.58 -2.12 -20.17
C PRO A 194 -6.09 -1.48 -18.86
N VAL A 195 -5.99 -2.21 -17.76
CA VAL A 195 -6.38 -1.73 -16.44
C VAL A 195 -5.15 -1.18 -15.74
N TYR A 196 -5.04 0.13 -15.68
CA TYR A 196 -3.96 0.79 -14.98
C TYR A 196 -4.17 0.74 -13.45
N PRO A 197 -3.11 0.82 -12.63
CA PRO A 197 -3.22 0.74 -11.18
C PRO A 197 -4.26 1.69 -10.57
N TRP A 198 -4.35 2.93 -11.05
CA TRP A 198 -5.33 3.91 -10.58
C TRP A 198 -6.78 3.59 -10.98
N ASN A 199 -7.02 2.71 -11.94
CA ASN A 199 -8.34 2.20 -12.30
C ASN A 199 -8.64 0.85 -11.65
N PHE A 200 -7.65 0.22 -10.99
CA PHE A 200 -7.85 -1.00 -10.24
C PHE A 200 -8.47 -0.71 -8.87
N VAL A 201 -8.09 0.39 -8.22
CA VAL A 201 -8.75 0.84 -6.99
C VAL A 201 -10.18 1.30 -7.28
N ARG A 202 -11.14 0.86 -6.45
CA ARG A 202 -12.59 1.11 -6.66
C ARG A 202 -13.08 2.44 -6.11
N THR A 203 -12.28 3.09 -5.27
CA THR A 203 -12.67 4.31 -4.55
C THR A 203 -11.68 5.43 -4.83
N ASN A 204 -12.11 6.66 -4.63
CA ASN A 204 -11.21 7.79 -4.65
C ASN A 204 -10.24 7.76 -3.46
N THR A 205 -9.20 8.60 -3.52
CA THR A 205 -8.13 8.69 -2.54
C THR A 205 -8.02 10.10 -1.97
N ILE A 206 -7.29 10.26 -0.87
CA ILE A 206 -6.95 11.58 -0.32
C ILE A 206 -6.31 12.49 -1.38
N PHE A 207 -5.44 11.92 -2.25
CA PHE A 207 -4.78 12.68 -3.30
C PHE A 207 -5.78 13.19 -4.34
N SER A 208 -6.67 12.32 -4.82
CA SER A 208 -7.70 12.73 -5.79
C SER A 208 -8.69 13.75 -5.20
N VAL A 209 -9.03 13.63 -3.92
CA VAL A 209 -9.90 14.59 -3.21
C VAL A 209 -9.21 15.95 -3.05
N VAL A 210 -7.96 15.97 -2.59
CA VAL A 210 -7.19 17.21 -2.40
C VAL A 210 -6.89 17.89 -3.72
N HIS A 211 -6.49 17.12 -4.76
CA HIS A 211 -6.26 17.65 -6.11
C HIS A 211 -7.54 18.25 -6.70
N ALA A 212 -8.68 17.56 -6.60
CA ALA A 212 -9.97 18.07 -7.08
C ALA A 212 -10.40 19.36 -6.36
N ALA A 213 -9.97 19.59 -5.13
CA ALA A 213 -10.17 20.83 -4.38
C ALA A 213 -9.12 21.92 -4.67
N GLY A 214 -8.22 21.69 -5.65
CA GLY A 214 -7.21 22.64 -6.11
C GLY A 214 -5.88 22.62 -5.33
N GLY A 215 -5.67 21.63 -4.45
CA GLY A 215 -4.38 21.43 -3.78
C GLY A 215 -3.37 20.73 -4.69
N TYR A 216 -2.11 21.14 -4.66
CA TYR A 216 -1.02 20.43 -5.31
C TYR A 216 -0.66 19.19 -4.48
N THR A 217 -0.48 18.04 -5.13
CA THR A 217 -0.32 16.74 -4.47
C THR A 217 0.92 16.01 -4.98
N ALA A 218 1.61 15.31 -4.07
CA ALA A 218 2.79 14.53 -4.44
C ALA A 218 2.90 13.23 -3.62
N TRP A 219 3.38 12.16 -4.24
CA TRP A 219 3.65 10.90 -3.56
C TRP A 219 4.93 10.24 -4.07
N ILE A 220 5.66 9.60 -3.18
CA ILE A 220 6.92 8.90 -3.48
C ILE A 220 6.83 7.49 -2.91
N ASP A 221 6.99 6.48 -3.78
CA ASP A 221 6.89 5.06 -3.37
C ASP A 221 7.96 4.19 -4.04
N LYS A 222 7.77 2.87 -4.04
CA LYS A 222 8.75 1.86 -4.45
C LYS A 222 8.51 1.23 -5.83
N HIS A 223 7.28 1.24 -6.32
CA HIS A 223 6.88 0.67 -7.62
C HIS A 223 5.98 1.63 -8.39
N ALA A 224 5.99 1.52 -9.71
CA ALA A 224 5.09 2.27 -10.59
C ALA A 224 3.60 1.99 -10.28
N SER A 225 3.28 0.78 -9.83
CA SER A 225 1.93 0.33 -9.44
C SER A 225 1.32 1.14 -8.29
N TYR A 226 2.14 1.71 -7.39
CA TYR A 226 1.64 2.58 -6.31
C TYR A 226 1.07 3.92 -6.82
N SER A 227 1.15 4.16 -8.14
CA SER A 227 0.37 5.21 -8.80
C SER A 227 -1.15 5.04 -8.64
N PHE A 228 -1.63 3.90 -8.11
CA PHE A 228 -3.04 3.75 -7.72
C PHE A 228 -3.49 4.83 -6.73
N THR A 229 -2.57 5.39 -5.96
CA THR A 229 -2.82 6.50 -5.04
C THR A 229 -3.37 7.74 -5.73
N ALA A 230 -3.13 7.92 -7.05
CA ALA A 230 -3.77 8.97 -7.85
C ALA A 230 -5.31 8.83 -7.91
N GLY A 231 -5.85 7.67 -7.54
CA GLY A 231 -7.27 7.37 -7.60
C GLY A 231 -7.82 7.20 -9.02
N PRO A 232 -9.09 6.81 -9.16
CA PRO A 232 -9.70 6.52 -10.46
C PRO A 232 -9.49 7.64 -11.48
N GLY A 233 -9.01 7.25 -12.66
CA GLY A 233 -8.66 8.18 -13.74
C GLY A 233 -7.24 8.74 -13.68
N GLY A 234 -6.44 8.45 -12.64
CA GLY A 234 -5.01 8.73 -12.56
C GLY A 234 -4.63 10.21 -12.46
N LYS A 235 -5.54 11.08 -11.99
CA LYS A 235 -5.32 12.54 -11.99
C LYS A 235 -5.08 13.14 -10.60
N GLY A 236 -5.07 12.33 -9.56
CA GLY A 236 -4.96 12.83 -8.19
C GLY A 236 -3.54 13.18 -7.75
N LEU A 237 -2.53 12.96 -8.58
CA LEU A 237 -1.13 13.27 -8.28
C LEU A 237 -0.56 14.25 -9.32
N ASP A 238 -0.01 15.36 -8.83
CA ASP A 238 0.71 16.34 -9.65
C ASP A 238 2.18 15.99 -9.81
N ASP A 239 2.77 15.32 -8.79
CA ASP A 239 4.14 14.84 -8.79
C ASP A 239 4.19 13.42 -8.19
N TYR A 240 4.66 12.47 -8.99
CA TYR A 240 4.82 11.07 -8.58
C TYR A 240 6.23 10.59 -8.89
N TYR A 241 6.91 10.05 -7.88
CA TYR A 241 8.24 9.49 -8.04
C TYR A 241 8.29 8.09 -7.42
N SER A 242 8.62 7.10 -8.21
CA SER A 242 8.79 5.71 -7.75
C SER A 242 9.99 5.09 -8.44
N PRO A 243 11.20 5.28 -7.88
CA PRO A 243 12.34 4.50 -8.34
C PRO A 243 12.03 3.03 -8.07
N GLU A 244 12.17 2.18 -9.11
CA GLU A 244 11.84 0.77 -8.99
C GLU A 244 12.79 0.07 -8.02
N VAL A 245 12.24 -0.49 -6.94
CA VAL A 245 13.02 -1.09 -5.85
C VAL A 245 13.82 -2.32 -6.31
N ASP A 246 13.28 -3.07 -7.27
CA ASP A 246 13.90 -4.28 -7.80
C ASP A 246 14.79 -4.04 -9.02
N SER A 247 14.91 -2.80 -9.47
CA SER A 247 15.77 -2.45 -10.59
C SER A 247 17.25 -2.60 -10.25
N ASN A 248 17.98 -3.30 -11.10
CA ASN A 248 19.44 -3.42 -11.01
C ASN A 248 20.20 -2.26 -11.69
N VAL A 249 19.50 -1.21 -12.10
CA VAL A 249 20.03 -0.14 -12.97
C VAL A 249 20.16 1.21 -12.27
N ILE A 250 20.02 1.26 -10.95
CA ILE A 250 20.05 2.52 -10.21
C ILE A 250 21.47 3.06 -10.09
N ALA A 251 21.71 4.23 -10.65
CA ALA A 251 22.93 5.00 -10.45
C ALA A 251 22.66 6.15 -9.48
N LEU A 252 23.49 6.30 -8.45
CA LEU A 252 23.29 7.23 -7.34
C LEU A 252 24.40 8.29 -7.23
N PRO A 253 24.87 8.91 -8.30
CA PRO A 253 25.97 9.87 -8.21
C PRO A 253 25.55 11.08 -7.36
N GLY A 254 26.34 11.39 -6.35
CA GLY A 254 26.14 12.58 -5.52
C GLY A 254 25.06 12.49 -4.46
N VAL A 255 24.43 11.34 -4.29
CA VAL A 255 23.50 11.07 -3.20
C VAL A 255 24.25 10.49 -2.00
N ALA A 256 23.87 10.90 -0.81
CA ALA A 256 24.36 10.34 0.46
C ALA A 256 23.16 10.01 1.34
N THR A 257 23.33 9.07 2.26
CA THR A 257 22.34 8.78 3.29
C THR A 257 22.21 9.94 4.27
N ALA A 258 21.14 10.01 5.02
CA ALA A 258 20.93 10.99 6.10
C ALA A 258 22.03 10.93 7.18
N LEU A 259 22.73 9.80 7.29
CA LEU A 259 23.90 9.63 8.16
C LEU A 259 25.20 10.13 7.51
N GLY A 260 25.14 10.70 6.31
CA GLY A 260 26.27 11.25 5.58
C GLY A 260 27.14 10.21 4.87
N VAL A 261 26.67 8.95 4.76
CA VAL A 261 27.38 7.90 4.03
C VAL A 261 27.10 8.07 2.54
N PRO A 262 28.12 8.28 1.68
CA PRO A 262 27.92 8.38 0.24
C PRO A 262 27.36 7.07 -0.33
N CYS A 263 26.36 7.16 -1.20
CA CYS A 263 25.86 6.01 -1.91
C CYS A 263 26.84 5.58 -2.99
N SER A 264 27.30 4.35 -2.92
CA SER A 264 28.17 3.76 -3.94
C SER A 264 27.36 3.44 -5.21
N PRO A 265 27.96 3.44 -6.41
CA PRO A 265 27.36 2.83 -7.57
C PRO A 265 26.98 1.38 -7.25
N ILE A 266 25.91 0.91 -7.86
CA ILE A 266 25.32 -0.42 -7.66
C ILE A 266 26.42 -1.48 -7.49
N ARG A 267 26.37 -2.22 -6.39
CA ARG A 267 27.01 -3.52 -6.34
C ARG A 267 26.17 -4.44 -7.22
N ASP A 268 26.79 -4.99 -8.26
CA ASP A 268 26.22 -6.10 -8.99
C ASP A 268 26.02 -7.28 -8.02
N LEU A 269 24.82 -7.39 -7.50
CA LEU A 269 24.39 -8.55 -6.71
C LEU A 269 23.96 -9.67 -7.67
N SER A 270 24.75 -9.94 -8.72
CA SER A 270 24.49 -10.85 -9.84
C SER A 270 24.01 -12.27 -9.47
N ASN A 271 23.52 -12.47 -8.26
CA ASN A 271 23.12 -13.74 -7.71
C ASN A 271 21.80 -13.68 -6.95
N THR A 272 20.68 -13.44 -7.57
CA THR A 272 19.35 -13.85 -7.10
C THR A 272 18.55 -12.88 -6.22
N ASN A 273 19.11 -11.84 -5.66
CA ASN A 273 18.34 -10.85 -4.89
C ASN A 273 18.41 -9.49 -5.57
N SER A 274 17.32 -8.73 -5.49
CA SER A 274 17.30 -7.31 -5.84
C SER A 274 18.46 -6.60 -5.12
N TRP A 275 19.09 -5.59 -5.76
CA TRP A 275 20.18 -4.86 -5.13
C TRP A 275 19.78 -4.17 -3.83
N THR A 276 18.50 -3.89 -3.65
CA THR A 276 17.92 -3.29 -2.44
C THR A 276 17.69 -4.31 -1.32
N ALA A 277 17.78 -5.61 -1.57
CA ALA A 277 17.79 -6.63 -0.52
C ALA A 277 19.17 -6.67 0.18
N SER A 278 19.65 -5.51 0.58
CA SER A 278 20.95 -5.27 1.22
C SER A 278 20.84 -4.08 2.17
N PHE A 279 21.36 -4.20 3.38
CA PHE A 279 21.31 -3.16 4.40
C PHE A 279 21.95 -1.84 3.94
N ASP A 280 23.09 -1.89 3.26
CA ASP A 280 23.73 -0.67 2.76
C ASP A 280 22.97 -0.03 1.59
N ASN A 281 22.47 -0.84 0.66
CA ASN A 281 21.85 -0.35 -0.56
C ASN A 281 20.44 0.20 -0.31
N ILE A 282 19.69 -0.38 0.63
CA ILE A 282 18.35 0.11 0.93
C ILE A 282 18.36 1.52 1.52
N GLN A 283 19.35 1.87 2.33
CA GLN A 283 19.52 3.24 2.81
C GLN A 283 19.79 4.20 1.65
N CYS A 284 20.62 3.82 0.69
CA CYS A 284 20.85 4.63 -0.51
C CYS A 284 19.60 4.79 -1.36
N TYR A 285 18.81 3.73 -1.49
CA TYR A 285 17.53 3.77 -2.17
C TYR A 285 16.55 4.75 -1.50
N ASP A 286 16.39 4.66 -0.18
CA ASP A 286 15.53 5.57 0.57
C ASP A 286 16.07 7.01 0.54
N ALA A 287 17.39 7.21 0.51
CA ALA A 287 17.99 8.54 0.38
C ALA A 287 17.62 9.24 -0.94
N LEU A 288 17.41 8.51 -2.04
CA LEU A 288 16.84 9.08 -3.27
C LEU A 288 15.46 9.65 -3.05
N LYS A 289 14.60 8.90 -2.37
CA LYS A 289 13.23 9.31 -2.07
C LYS A 289 13.20 10.50 -1.11
N VAL A 290 14.04 10.48 -0.07
CA VAL A 290 14.22 11.63 0.83
C VAL A 290 14.64 12.88 0.04
N GLN A 291 15.59 12.77 -0.88
CA GLN A 291 16.02 13.92 -1.68
C GLN A 291 14.90 14.48 -2.56
N ALA A 292 14.08 13.61 -3.17
CA ALA A 292 12.90 14.03 -3.91
C ALA A 292 11.90 14.79 -3.02
N LEU A 293 11.65 14.28 -1.81
CA LEU A 293 10.78 14.91 -0.82
C LEU A 293 11.31 16.30 -0.38
N LEU A 294 12.62 16.42 -0.16
CA LEU A 294 13.26 17.69 0.19
C LEU A 294 13.09 18.74 -0.92
N ARG A 295 13.14 18.33 -2.19
CA ARG A 295 12.83 19.20 -3.33
C ARG A 295 11.38 19.65 -3.31
N GLN A 296 10.43 18.77 -3.04
CA GLN A 296 9.01 19.13 -2.93
C GLN A 296 8.75 20.12 -1.80
N ILE A 297 9.41 19.97 -0.64
CA ILE A 297 9.39 20.95 0.46
C ILE A 297 9.95 22.31 0.01
N GLY A 298 10.97 22.31 -0.85
CA GLY A 298 11.59 23.49 -1.42
C GLY A 298 10.82 24.16 -2.57
N GLY A 299 9.63 23.66 -2.94
CA GLY A 299 8.83 24.20 -4.04
C GLY A 299 9.32 23.78 -5.43
N ALA A 300 9.86 22.56 -5.53
CA ALA A 300 10.22 21.93 -6.80
C ALA A 300 9.58 20.53 -6.89
N ASN A 301 9.39 20.00 -8.10
CA ASN A 301 9.03 18.59 -8.27
C ASN A 301 10.26 17.69 -8.04
N HIS A 302 10.05 16.36 -8.01
CA HIS A 302 11.13 15.40 -7.79
C HIS A 302 12.29 15.54 -8.78
N ASN A 303 12.06 16.02 -10.01
CA ASN A 303 13.07 16.27 -11.03
C ASN A 303 13.79 17.63 -10.88
N GLY A 304 13.40 18.45 -9.91
CA GLY A 304 13.98 19.78 -9.67
C GLY A 304 13.36 20.91 -10.51
N GLY A 305 12.30 20.65 -11.28
CA GLY A 305 11.50 21.67 -11.94
C GLY A 305 10.70 22.49 -10.91
N ALA A 306 10.53 23.79 -11.14
CA ALA A 306 9.75 24.66 -10.25
C ALA A 306 8.31 24.16 -10.10
N ALA A 307 7.83 24.07 -8.86
CA ALA A 307 6.50 23.61 -8.52
C ALA A 307 5.97 24.38 -7.30
N THR A 308 4.73 24.13 -6.92
CA THR A 308 4.16 24.61 -5.67
C THR A 308 4.47 23.60 -4.55
N VAL A 309 4.74 24.07 -3.33
CA VAL A 309 4.82 23.17 -2.18
C VAL A 309 3.49 22.44 -2.03
N PRO A 310 3.48 21.09 -1.97
CA PRO A 310 2.23 20.36 -1.98
C PRO A 310 1.38 20.60 -0.74
N ALA A 311 0.07 20.63 -0.92
CA ALA A 311 -0.88 20.61 0.19
C ALA A 311 -0.94 19.22 0.85
N LEU A 312 -0.75 18.16 0.04
CA LEU A 312 -0.65 16.79 0.52
C LEU A 312 0.52 16.10 -0.18
N PHE A 313 1.45 15.59 0.59
CA PHE A 313 2.62 14.89 0.05
C PHE A 313 3.20 13.90 1.06
N GLY A 314 4.11 13.06 0.61
CA GLY A 314 4.74 12.09 1.48
C GLY A 314 5.56 11.07 0.74
N MET A 315 6.08 10.12 1.51
CA MET A 315 6.87 9.03 0.98
C MET A 315 6.74 7.76 1.81
N ASN A 316 7.16 6.67 1.20
CA ASN A 316 7.36 5.38 1.84
C ASN A 316 8.85 5.10 2.04
N PHE A 317 9.22 4.61 3.24
CA PHE A 317 10.55 4.07 3.56
C PHE A 317 10.54 2.55 3.49
N GLN A 318 11.64 1.96 3.00
CA GLN A 318 11.85 0.51 2.90
C GLN A 318 12.93 -0.01 3.86
N SER A 319 13.77 0.86 4.40
CA SER A 319 14.96 0.47 5.17
C SER A 319 14.61 -0.39 6.38
N VAL A 320 13.57 -0.03 7.16
CA VAL A 320 13.20 -0.80 8.36
C VAL A 320 12.74 -2.20 7.99
N TYR A 321 11.89 -2.35 6.97
CA TYR A 321 11.46 -3.66 6.45
C TYR A 321 12.67 -4.55 6.08
N ILE A 322 13.62 -4.03 5.31
CA ILE A 322 14.84 -4.77 4.95
C ILE A 322 15.67 -5.10 6.20
N GLY A 323 15.76 -4.17 7.14
CA GLY A 323 16.42 -4.40 8.43
C GLY A 323 15.78 -5.51 9.26
N GLN A 324 14.46 -5.73 9.12
CA GLN A 324 13.72 -6.77 9.85
C GLN A 324 13.79 -8.12 9.15
N SER A 325 13.61 -8.16 7.84
CA SER A 325 13.29 -9.38 7.11
C SER A 325 14.49 -10.06 6.44
N VAL A 326 15.59 -9.34 6.14
CA VAL A 326 16.65 -9.87 5.30
C VAL A 326 17.75 -10.60 6.09
N ASN A 327 18.19 -11.73 5.54
CA ASN A 327 19.43 -12.42 5.88
C ASN A 327 20.43 -12.24 4.73
N GLU A 328 21.29 -11.22 4.84
CA GLU A 328 22.33 -10.97 3.85
C GLU A 328 23.53 -11.90 4.12
N SER A 329 23.63 -12.99 3.38
CA SER A 329 24.44 -14.18 3.67
C SER A 329 25.92 -13.92 3.97
N THR A 330 26.50 -12.83 3.43
CA THR A 330 27.91 -12.44 3.62
C THR A 330 28.11 -11.33 4.65
N VAL A 331 27.02 -10.73 5.13
CA VAL A 331 26.99 -9.56 6.01
C VAL A 331 26.42 -9.93 7.37
N GLY A 332 25.18 -10.45 7.41
CA GLY A 332 24.53 -10.85 8.64
C GLY A 332 23.00 -10.89 8.55
N LYS A 333 22.38 -11.17 9.67
CA LYS A 333 20.93 -11.25 9.80
C LYS A 333 20.36 -9.97 10.40
N GLY A 334 19.31 -9.46 9.79
CA GLY A 334 18.44 -8.45 10.34
C GLY A 334 17.58 -8.97 11.50
N GLY A 335 16.41 -8.39 11.68
CA GLY A 335 15.41 -8.79 12.66
C GLY A 335 15.78 -8.44 14.10
N TYR A 336 15.21 -9.18 15.04
CA TYR A 336 15.30 -8.92 16.46
C TYR A 336 16.14 -9.98 17.18
N LEU A 337 16.75 -9.57 18.30
CA LEU A 337 17.56 -10.45 19.15
C LEU A 337 16.71 -11.33 20.07
N ASN A 338 15.47 -10.93 20.33
CA ASN A 338 14.55 -11.62 21.23
C ASN A 338 13.10 -11.11 21.07
N ALA A 339 12.17 -11.79 21.73
CA ALA A 339 10.75 -11.47 21.73
C ALA A 339 10.36 -10.10 22.37
N ALA A 340 11.32 -9.39 22.96
CA ALA A 340 11.10 -8.03 23.47
C ALA A 340 11.43 -6.96 22.39
N ALA A 341 11.51 -7.33 21.13
CA ALA A 341 11.80 -6.47 19.99
C ALA A 341 13.17 -5.75 20.07
N ALA A 342 14.15 -6.29 20.80
CA ALA A 342 15.50 -5.73 20.79
C ALA A 342 16.12 -5.89 19.39
N PRO A 343 16.39 -4.80 18.65
CA PRO A 343 16.87 -4.90 17.27
C PRO A 343 18.30 -5.46 17.20
N THR A 344 18.59 -6.22 16.13
CA THR A 344 19.98 -6.51 15.76
C THR A 344 20.70 -5.22 15.38
N THR A 345 22.03 -5.28 15.24
CA THR A 345 22.79 -4.10 14.79
C THR A 345 22.35 -3.61 13.41
N PHE A 346 21.93 -4.51 12.52
CA PHE A 346 21.47 -4.15 11.18
C PHE A 346 20.13 -3.42 11.25
N LEU A 347 19.13 -3.98 11.92
CA LEU A 347 17.85 -3.30 12.12
C LEU A 347 18.00 -1.98 12.87
N LEU A 348 18.88 -1.93 13.90
CA LEU A 348 19.17 -0.69 14.61
C LEU A 348 19.68 0.41 13.67
N ASN A 349 20.60 0.07 12.75
CA ASN A 349 21.14 1.02 11.78
C ASN A 349 20.05 1.55 10.84
N GLU A 350 19.12 0.68 10.41
CA GLU A 350 18.00 1.09 9.55
C GLU A 350 17.02 2.02 10.28
N ILE A 351 16.69 1.71 11.53
CA ILE A 351 15.85 2.59 12.35
C ILE A 351 16.54 3.95 12.57
N GLN A 352 17.83 3.97 12.86
CA GLN A 352 18.59 5.20 13.05
C GLN A 352 18.70 6.02 11.75
N PHE A 353 18.85 5.37 10.60
CA PHE A 353 18.84 6.02 9.30
C PHE A 353 17.49 6.71 9.03
N VAL A 354 16.37 6.02 9.28
CA VAL A 354 15.02 6.60 9.13
C VAL A 354 14.81 7.75 10.10
N ASP A 355 15.22 7.61 11.36
CA ASP A 355 15.15 8.71 12.34
C ASP A 355 15.95 9.94 11.90
N ALA A 356 17.17 9.76 11.40
CA ALA A 356 18.00 10.84 10.87
C ALA A 356 17.36 11.51 9.64
N SER A 357 16.78 10.71 8.74
CA SER A 357 16.05 11.20 7.56
C SER A 357 14.84 12.06 7.96
N ILE A 358 14.08 11.63 8.97
CA ILE A 358 12.96 12.42 9.53
C ILE A 358 13.49 13.74 10.11
N GLY A 359 14.66 13.72 10.75
CA GLY A 359 15.33 14.94 11.23
C GLY A 359 15.65 15.92 10.11
N GLU A 360 16.19 15.45 8.98
CA GLU A 360 16.44 16.27 7.78
C GLU A 360 15.15 16.84 7.20
N ILE A 361 14.11 16.04 7.08
CA ILE A 361 12.80 16.45 6.60
C ILE A 361 12.21 17.58 7.49
N ILE A 362 12.23 17.39 8.82
CA ILE A 362 11.77 18.41 9.78
C ILE A 362 12.59 19.70 9.65
N ASN A 363 13.90 19.60 9.48
CA ASN A 363 14.77 20.77 9.28
C ASN A 363 14.47 21.49 7.97
N ALA A 364 14.16 20.75 6.90
CA ALA A 364 13.73 21.33 5.63
C ALA A 364 12.39 22.08 5.75
N LEU A 365 11.39 21.49 6.43
CA LEU A 365 10.11 22.15 6.71
C LEU A 365 10.30 23.45 7.50
N LYS A 366 11.18 23.45 8.51
CA LYS A 366 11.55 24.65 9.26
C LYS A 366 12.26 25.68 8.39
N GLY A 367 13.21 25.24 7.57
CA GLY A 367 13.94 26.08 6.63
C GLY A 367 13.05 26.74 5.57
N ALA A 368 12.02 26.03 5.11
CA ALA A 368 11.00 26.53 4.20
C ALA A 368 9.94 27.42 4.89
N GLY A 369 9.92 27.48 6.22
CA GLY A 369 8.96 28.26 6.99
C GLY A 369 7.54 27.71 7.01
N ILE A 370 7.37 26.40 6.74
CA ILE A 370 6.06 25.75 6.66
C ILE A 370 5.83 24.70 7.77
N TYR A 371 6.79 24.53 8.70
CA TYR A 371 6.70 23.52 9.75
C TYR A 371 5.48 23.70 10.65
N ASP A 372 5.16 24.94 11.03
CA ASP A 372 4.04 25.27 11.93
C ASP A 372 2.68 25.05 11.25
N ASP A 373 2.63 25.14 9.92
CA ASP A 373 1.43 24.97 9.10
C ASP A 373 1.32 23.51 8.56
N THR A 374 2.24 22.61 8.96
CA THR A 374 2.27 21.21 8.49
C THR A 374 1.77 20.25 9.58
N LEU A 375 0.81 19.40 9.23
CA LEU A 375 0.49 18.20 9.99
C LEU A 375 1.38 17.06 9.50
N LEU A 376 2.22 16.53 10.40
CA LEU A 376 3.11 15.42 10.10
C LEU A 376 2.49 14.12 10.63
N ILE A 377 2.30 13.14 9.76
CA ILE A 377 1.80 11.82 10.12
C ILE A 377 2.89 10.80 9.81
N VAL A 378 3.26 9.99 10.81
CA VAL A 378 4.19 8.86 10.68
C VAL A 378 3.44 7.58 11.00
N THR A 379 3.40 6.66 10.04
CA THR A 379 2.72 5.36 10.18
C THR A 379 3.45 4.29 9.38
N ALA A 380 2.87 3.09 9.26
CA ALA A 380 3.34 2.03 8.39
C ALA A 380 2.16 1.37 7.66
N LYS A 381 2.42 0.80 6.49
CA LYS A 381 1.43 0.03 5.72
C LYS A 381 1.14 -1.30 6.41
N HIS A 382 2.17 -1.93 6.95
CA HIS A 382 2.17 -3.22 7.65
C HIS A 382 3.29 -3.27 8.70
N GLY A 383 3.21 -4.24 9.61
CA GLY A 383 4.33 -4.66 10.45
C GLY A 383 5.17 -5.71 9.73
N GLU A 384 5.93 -6.49 10.50
CA GLU A 384 6.78 -7.57 10.01
C GLU A 384 6.81 -8.70 11.04
N SER A 385 6.57 -9.93 10.63
CA SER A 385 6.38 -11.09 11.50
C SER A 385 7.44 -12.18 11.24
N PRO A 386 7.93 -12.89 12.27
CA PRO A 386 7.69 -12.63 13.69
C PRO A 386 8.73 -11.72 14.33
N ILE A 387 8.34 -10.94 15.32
CA ILE A 387 9.29 -10.22 16.20
C ILE A 387 10.19 -11.23 16.92
N ASP A 388 9.63 -12.32 17.42
CA ASP A 388 10.45 -13.44 17.94
C ASP A 388 10.97 -14.31 16.79
N THR A 389 12.11 -13.94 16.24
CA THR A 389 12.73 -14.64 15.09
C THR A 389 13.06 -16.10 15.37
N SER A 390 13.02 -16.56 16.64
CA SER A 390 13.15 -17.99 16.96
C SER A 390 11.92 -18.81 16.57
N GLN A 391 10.80 -18.14 16.29
CA GLN A 391 9.54 -18.77 15.82
C GLN A 391 9.45 -18.80 14.29
N TYR A 392 10.37 -18.14 13.57
CA TYR A 392 10.30 -18.08 12.12
C TYR A 392 10.51 -19.44 11.48
N LEU A 393 9.57 -19.81 10.61
CA LEU A 393 9.59 -21.06 9.87
C LEU A 393 9.01 -20.84 8.45
N ALA A 394 9.89 -20.85 7.46
CA ALA A 394 9.48 -20.83 6.06
C ALA A 394 9.05 -22.23 5.59
N ASP A 395 7.79 -22.39 5.19
CA ASP A 395 7.26 -23.64 4.63
C ASP A 395 6.74 -23.44 3.21
N GLY A 396 7.63 -23.45 2.24
CA GLY A 396 7.27 -23.44 0.81
C GLY A 396 6.90 -24.81 0.25
N THR A 397 6.88 -25.87 1.07
CA THR A 397 6.61 -27.24 0.60
C THR A 397 5.14 -27.63 0.79
N PHE A 398 4.61 -27.39 1.98
CA PHE A 398 3.23 -27.67 2.31
C PHE A 398 2.46 -26.39 2.56
N THR A 399 2.01 -25.77 1.49
CA THR A 399 1.21 -24.55 1.57
C THR A 399 -0.25 -24.84 1.23
N PRO A 400 -1.21 -24.01 1.64
CA PRO A 400 -2.61 -24.18 1.25
C PRO A 400 -2.80 -24.29 -0.26
N ALA A 401 -2.06 -23.49 -1.06
CA ALA A 401 -2.12 -23.57 -2.51
C ALA A 401 -1.55 -24.89 -3.06
N THR A 402 -0.45 -25.41 -2.49
CA THR A 402 0.09 -26.73 -2.89
C THR A 402 -0.89 -27.85 -2.57
N ILE A 403 -1.60 -27.79 -1.46
CA ILE A 403 -2.61 -28.78 -1.06
C ILE A 403 -3.83 -28.75 -1.97
N LEU A 404 -4.32 -27.57 -2.35
CA LEU A 404 -5.47 -27.44 -3.27
C LEU A 404 -5.09 -27.74 -4.73
N GLY A 405 -3.85 -27.50 -5.10
CA GLY A 405 -3.29 -27.91 -6.38
C GLY A 405 -4.12 -27.46 -7.59
N ASN A 406 -4.85 -28.40 -8.21
CA ASN A 406 -5.65 -28.13 -9.40
C ASN A 406 -6.99 -27.40 -9.14
N ASP A 407 -7.39 -27.21 -7.90
CA ASP A 407 -8.64 -26.52 -7.54
C ASP A 407 -8.54 -25.01 -7.62
N ILE A 408 -7.32 -24.45 -7.63
CA ILE A 408 -7.04 -23.04 -7.82
C ILE A 408 -6.68 -22.72 -9.28
N PRO A 409 -6.81 -21.44 -9.75
CA PRO A 409 -6.40 -21.05 -11.08
C PRO A 409 -4.94 -21.38 -11.38
N TYR A 410 -4.61 -21.65 -12.65
CA TYR A 410 -3.25 -22.05 -13.02
C TYR A 410 -2.22 -20.94 -12.75
N SER A 411 -2.59 -19.68 -12.94
CA SER A 411 -1.71 -18.54 -12.63
C SER A 411 -1.34 -18.43 -11.15
N GLU A 412 -2.24 -18.89 -10.27
CA GLU A 412 -2.05 -18.95 -8.83
C GLU A 412 -1.46 -20.30 -8.37
N SER A 413 -1.19 -21.21 -9.28
CA SER A 413 -0.74 -22.55 -8.91
C SER A 413 0.77 -22.59 -8.67
N PRO A 414 1.24 -23.18 -7.56
CA PRO A 414 2.66 -23.41 -7.31
C PRO A 414 3.29 -24.36 -8.35
N HIS A 415 2.48 -25.06 -9.15
CA HIS A 415 2.93 -25.88 -10.28
C HIS A 415 3.11 -25.08 -11.58
N ASN A 416 2.77 -23.80 -11.58
CA ASN A 416 2.97 -22.93 -12.72
C ASN A 416 4.44 -22.45 -12.77
N SER A 417 5.28 -23.15 -13.52
CA SER A 417 6.70 -22.80 -13.67
C SER A 417 6.94 -21.51 -14.48
N THR A 418 5.89 -20.90 -15.01
CA THR A 418 5.97 -19.70 -15.88
C THR A 418 5.06 -18.59 -15.41
N GLY A 419 4.35 -18.76 -14.32
CA GLY A 419 3.46 -17.80 -13.70
C GLY A 419 4.05 -17.17 -12.44
N ILE A 420 3.27 -16.31 -11.82
CA ILE A 420 3.63 -15.63 -10.58
C ILE A 420 3.63 -16.62 -9.41
N GLY A 421 2.74 -17.60 -9.42
CA GLY A 421 2.53 -18.53 -8.33
C GLY A 421 1.31 -18.16 -7.48
N ALA A 422 1.24 -18.70 -6.30
CA ALA A 422 0.16 -18.45 -5.37
C ALA A 422 0.42 -17.17 -4.54
N THR A 423 -0.65 -16.53 -4.12
CA THR A 423 -0.61 -15.39 -3.19
C THR A 423 -0.45 -15.95 -1.77
N GLU A 424 0.78 -16.16 -1.35
CA GLU A 424 1.14 -16.85 -0.11
C GLU A 424 2.41 -16.26 0.54
N ASP A 425 2.22 -15.65 1.72
CA ASP A 425 3.28 -15.18 2.63
C ASP A 425 2.89 -15.56 4.07
N ASP A 426 2.69 -14.65 5.00
CA ASP A 426 2.11 -14.90 6.33
C ASP A 426 0.58 -15.13 6.27
N VAL A 427 0.07 -15.26 5.08
CA VAL A 427 -1.31 -15.59 4.75
C VAL A 427 -1.33 -16.32 3.41
N SER A 428 -2.33 -17.18 3.20
CA SER A 428 -2.64 -17.69 1.87
C SER A 428 -4.00 -17.17 1.44
N VAL A 429 -4.04 -16.45 0.32
CA VAL A 429 -5.25 -15.87 -0.26
C VAL A 429 -5.65 -16.68 -1.48
N LEU A 430 -6.79 -17.36 -1.43
CA LEU A 430 -7.14 -18.41 -2.36
C LEU A 430 -8.40 -18.11 -3.15
N TRP A 431 -8.28 -18.17 -4.47
CA TRP A 431 -9.39 -18.14 -5.42
C TRP A 431 -9.59 -19.54 -6.00
N LEU A 432 -10.83 -19.99 -6.10
CA LEU A 432 -11.15 -21.31 -6.63
C LEU A 432 -11.56 -21.24 -8.10
N LYS A 433 -11.22 -22.30 -8.85
CA LYS A 433 -11.72 -22.47 -10.22
C LYS A 433 -13.24 -22.58 -10.24
N LYS A 434 -13.83 -22.22 -11.36
CA LYS A 434 -15.27 -22.35 -11.57
C LYS A 434 -15.74 -23.79 -11.37
N GLY A 435 -16.74 -23.95 -10.50
CA GLY A 435 -17.34 -25.25 -10.19
C GLY A 435 -16.67 -26.00 -9.03
N VAL A 436 -15.59 -25.50 -8.47
CA VAL A 436 -14.99 -26.06 -7.25
C VAL A 436 -15.81 -25.61 -6.03
N SER A 437 -16.09 -26.56 -5.13
CA SER A 437 -16.85 -26.26 -3.90
C SER A 437 -15.92 -25.71 -2.81
N VAL A 438 -16.25 -24.52 -2.31
CA VAL A 438 -15.54 -23.91 -1.16
C VAL A 438 -15.52 -24.88 0.04
N ALA A 439 -16.64 -25.53 0.35
CA ALA A 439 -16.72 -26.48 1.47
C ALA A 439 -15.75 -27.66 1.29
N SER A 440 -15.68 -28.22 0.08
CA SER A 440 -14.75 -29.32 -0.23
C SER A 440 -13.29 -28.89 -0.12
N ALA A 441 -12.95 -27.71 -0.60
CA ALA A 441 -11.60 -27.15 -0.49
C ALA A 441 -11.21 -26.95 0.99
N VAL A 442 -12.11 -26.38 1.79
CA VAL A 442 -11.90 -26.19 3.24
C VAL A 442 -11.72 -27.52 3.96
N ASP A 443 -12.54 -28.54 3.63
CA ASP A 443 -12.41 -29.88 4.22
C ASP A 443 -11.06 -30.51 3.85
N THR A 444 -10.58 -30.30 2.63
CA THR A 444 -9.24 -30.73 2.19
C THR A 444 -8.16 -30.04 3.03
N LEU A 445 -8.19 -28.71 3.15
CA LEU A 445 -7.21 -27.96 3.95
C LEU A 445 -7.18 -28.41 5.41
N ARG A 446 -8.34 -28.67 6.02
CA ARG A 446 -8.44 -29.19 7.39
C ARG A 446 -7.81 -30.58 7.58
N GLN A 447 -7.89 -31.44 6.58
CA GLN A 447 -7.22 -32.75 6.62
C GLN A 447 -5.69 -32.62 6.67
N TYR A 448 -5.16 -31.55 6.12
CA TYR A 448 -3.72 -31.26 6.10
C TYR A 448 -3.30 -30.23 7.15
N SER A 449 -4.17 -29.87 8.08
CA SER A 449 -3.97 -28.79 9.05
C SER A 449 -2.61 -28.80 9.76
N SER A 450 -2.14 -29.99 10.18
CA SER A 450 -0.84 -30.12 10.84
C SER A 450 0.35 -29.93 9.90
N LYS A 451 0.18 -30.20 8.59
CA LYS A 451 1.24 -30.04 7.60
C LYS A 451 1.39 -28.60 7.15
N ILE A 452 0.27 -27.92 6.92
CA ILE A 452 0.24 -26.50 6.56
C ILE A 452 0.32 -25.60 7.80
N MET A 453 0.59 -26.15 8.97
CA MET A 453 0.67 -25.41 10.23
C MET A 453 -0.46 -24.39 10.41
N LEU A 454 -1.68 -24.87 10.16
CA LEU A 454 -2.89 -24.09 10.09
C LEU A 454 -3.16 -23.34 11.39
N GLY A 455 -3.28 -22.00 11.30
CA GLY A 455 -3.89 -21.17 12.34
C GLY A 455 -5.39 -21.09 12.16
N GLU A 456 -5.88 -20.28 11.23
CA GLU A 456 -7.30 -20.06 10.99
C GLU A 456 -7.66 -20.21 9.50
N ILE A 457 -8.92 -20.60 9.22
CA ILE A 457 -9.50 -20.58 7.88
C ILE A 457 -10.72 -19.67 7.86
N TYR A 458 -10.67 -18.63 7.03
CA TYR A 458 -11.79 -17.72 6.78
C TYR A 458 -12.45 -18.06 5.44
N TYR A 459 -13.75 -18.32 5.45
CA TYR A 459 -14.54 -18.62 4.27
C TYR A 459 -16.04 -18.35 4.52
N GLY A 460 -16.82 -18.18 3.47
CA GLY A 460 -18.25 -17.94 3.59
C GLY A 460 -18.59 -16.81 4.57
N PRO A 461 -19.41 -17.05 5.62
CA PRO A 461 -19.81 -15.99 6.56
C PRO A 461 -18.66 -15.35 7.33
N THR A 462 -17.61 -16.11 7.69
CA THR A 462 -16.46 -15.57 8.42
C THR A 462 -15.60 -14.68 7.53
N LEU A 463 -15.42 -15.05 6.27
CA LEU A 463 -14.76 -14.19 5.28
C LEU A 463 -15.59 -12.94 5.00
N ALA A 464 -16.92 -13.05 4.91
CA ALA A 464 -17.83 -11.97 4.60
C ALA A 464 -17.88 -10.85 5.66
N LEU A 465 -17.31 -11.07 6.85
CA LEU A 465 -17.17 -10.01 7.86
C LEU A 465 -16.23 -8.89 7.39
N ASN A 466 -15.14 -9.26 6.71
CA ASN A 466 -14.08 -8.33 6.31
C ASN A 466 -13.96 -8.17 4.79
N TYR A 467 -14.58 -9.04 4.00
CA TYR A 467 -14.49 -9.06 2.54
C TYR A 467 -15.89 -9.20 1.91
N ASN A 468 -15.97 -9.02 0.60
CA ASN A 468 -17.19 -9.36 -0.13
C ASN A 468 -17.26 -10.88 -0.33
N ALA A 469 -18.46 -11.39 -0.59
CA ALA A 469 -18.61 -12.79 -0.99
C ALA A 469 -17.97 -13.00 -2.36
N GLY A 470 -16.87 -13.71 -2.41
CA GLY A 470 -16.14 -14.03 -3.64
C GLY A 470 -16.84 -15.09 -4.47
N GLY A 471 -16.56 -15.15 -5.76
CA GLY A 471 -17.01 -16.23 -6.63
C GLY A 471 -17.27 -15.84 -8.08
N TRP A 472 -17.80 -16.82 -8.82
CA TRP A 472 -18.11 -16.74 -10.26
C TRP A 472 -19.57 -16.41 -10.56
N GLU A 473 -20.45 -16.44 -9.57
CA GLU A 473 -21.88 -16.28 -9.77
C GLU A 473 -22.30 -14.80 -9.76
N ALA A 474 -23.40 -14.50 -10.42
CA ALA A 474 -23.95 -13.15 -10.44
C ALA A 474 -24.25 -12.64 -9.01
N GLY A 475 -23.78 -11.46 -8.70
CA GLY A 475 -23.92 -10.84 -7.37
C GLY A 475 -22.80 -11.16 -6.38
N GLN A 476 -21.85 -12.03 -6.75
CA GLN A 476 -20.60 -12.19 -6.03
C GLN A 476 -19.54 -11.19 -6.52
N ASP A 477 -18.56 -10.91 -5.68
CA ASP A 477 -17.43 -10.06 -6.06
C ASP A 477 -16.38 -10.91 -6.82
N PRO A 478 -16.14 -10.64 -8.11
CA PRO A 478 -15.21 -11.44 -8.91
C PRO A 478 -13.77 -11.35 -8.43
N ARG A 479 -13.41 -10.31 -7.68
CA ARG A 479 -12.05 -10.05 -7.18
C ARG A 479 -11.83 -10.61 -5.78
N SER A 480 -12.90 -10.74 -4.99
CA SER A 480 -12.78 -11.25 -3.62
C SER A 480 -12.32 -12.73 -3.61
N PRO A 481 -11.40 -13.12 -2.71
CA PRO A 481 -11.02 -14.51 -2.54
C PRO A 481 -12.19 -15.37 -2.04
N ASP A 482 -12.09 -16.69 -2.23
CA ASP A 482 -13.06 -17.66 -1.70
C ASP A 482 -12.68 -18.15 -0.31
N ILE A 483 -11.38 -18.28 -0.06
CA ILE A 483 -10.81 -18.77 1.19
C ILE A 483 -9.57 -17.94 1.51
N LEU A 484 -9.36 -17.68 2.79
CA LEU A 484 -8.15 -17.10 3.32
C LEU A 484 -7.67 -17.98 4.48
N VAL A 485 -6.39 -18.30 4.49
CA VAL A 485 -5.76 -19.16 5.50
C VAL A 485 -4.63 -18.39 6.16
N THR A 486 -4.65 -18.30 7.48
CA THR A 486 -3.49 -17.83 8.24
C THR A 486 -2.76 -19.03 8.84
N PRO A 487 -1.41 -19.05 8.81
CA PRO A 487 -0.64 -20.05 9.54
C PRO A 487 -0.62 -19.78 11.04
N ASN A 488 0.03 -20.64 11.80
CA ASN A 488 0.45 -20.34 13.16
C ASN A 488 1.47 -19.18 13.14
N VAL A 489 1.50 -18.38 14.19
CA VAL A 489 2.43 -17.24 14.32
C VAL A 489 3.88 -17.68 14.07
N GLY A 490 4.59 -16.91 13.28
CA GLY A 490 5.98 -17.17 12.89
C GLY A 490 6.15 -18.11 11.70
N VAL A 491 5.08 -18.69 11.17
CA VAL A 491 5.14 -19.50 9.96
C VAL A 491 4.78 -18.63 8.76
N THR A 492 5.60 -18.68 7.73
CA THR A 492 5.30 -18.12 6.40
C THR A 492 5.21 -19.23 5.36
N TYR A 493 4.28 -19.09 4.43
CA TYR A 493 4.13 -20.02 3.30
C TYR A 493 5.11 -19.72 2.15
N SER A 494 5.97 -18.77 2.33
CA SER A 494 7.09 -18.48 1.44
C SER A 494 8.23 -19.51 1.63
N GLY A 495 8.78 -20.02 0.53
CA GLY A 495 9.95 -20.91 0.55
C GLY A 495 11.29 -20.17 0.60
N SER A 496 11.31 -18.89 0.93
CA SER A 496 12.53 -18.08 0.93
C SER A 496 13.54 -18.56 1.97
N THR A 497 14.81 -18.64 1.58
CA THR A 497 15.96 -18.93 2.47
C THR A 497 16.76 -17.68 2.82
N THR A 498 16.41 -16.56 2.21
CA THR A 498 17.08 -15.27 2.40
C THR A 498 16.29 -14.32 3.30
N MET A 499 15.06 -14.70 3.64
CA MET A 499 14.20 -13.98 4.57
C MET A 499 14.20 -14.65 5.95
N ILE A 500 13.96 -13.87 6.97
CA ILE A 500 13.81 -14.30 8.37
C ILE A 500 12.58 -13.68 9.03
N GLY A 501 11.77 -13.01 8.27
CA GLY A 501 10.47 -12.44 8.56
C GLY A 501 9.73 -12.23 7.25
N ASP A 502 8.44 -12.04 7.36
CA ASP A 502 7.55 -11.73 6.25
C ASP A 502 6.33 -10.94 6.79
N HIS A 503 5.42 -10.55 5.92
CA HIS A 503 4.21 -9.82 6.28
C HIS A 503 3.01 -10.35 5.49
N GLY A 504 1.88 -9.67 5.57
CA GLY A 504 0.66 -10.09 4.89
C GLY A 504 -0.32 -10.81 5.81
N GLY A 505 0.12 -11.19 7.01
CA GLY A 505 -0.67 -11.93 7.96
C GLY A 505 -1.69 -11.12 8.76
N PHE A 506 -2.25 -11.76 9.78
CA PHE A 506 -3.24 -11.18 10.69
C PHE A 506 -2.74 -11.13 12.14
N ALA A 507 -1.52 -11.61 12.40
CA ALA A 507 -0.93 -11.62 13.71
C ALA A 507 -0.73 -10.19 14.24
N HIS A 508 -0.47 -10.08 15.54
CA HIS A 508 -0.18 -8.79 16.16
C HIS A 508 1.07 -8.14 15.53
N ASP A 509 2.09 -8.95 15.26
CA ASP A 509 3.35 -8.48 14.68
C ASP A 509 3.15 -7.95 13.26
N ASP A 510 2.27 -8.56 12.45
CA ASP A 510 1.91 -8.03 11.14
C ASP A 510 1.15 -6.71 11.21
N THR A 511 0.31 -6.53 12.23
CA THR A 511 -0.73 -5.50 12.19
C THR A 511 -0.50 -4.32 13.13
N ASN A 512 0.25 -4.47 14.23
CA ASN A 512 0.48 -3.38 15.18
C ASN A 512 1.63 -2.48 14.73
N VAL A 513 1.29 -1.33 14.18
CA VAL A 513 2.22 -0.41 13.55
C VAL A 513 2.32 0.93 14.28
N ILE A 514 3.44 1.63 14.04
CA ILE A 514 3.62 3.01 14.51
C ILE A 514 2.50 3.92 13.98
N MET A 515 2.02 4.84 14.83
CA MET A 515 1.14 5.93 14.41
C MET A 515 1.37 7.16 15.28
N LEU A 516 1.96 8.19 14.68
CA LEU A 516 2.15 9.50 15.28
C LEU A 516 1.46 10.56 14.42
N VAL A 517 0.74 11.47 15.06
CA VAL A 517 0.20 12.67 14.41
C VAL A 517 0.72 13.89 15.15
N ALA A 518 1.54 14.68 14.48
CA ALA A 518 2.31 15.76 15.09
C ALA A 518 2.10 17.11 14.40
N ASN A 519 2.10 18.14 15.19
CA ASN A 519 2.23 19.53 14.76
C ASN A 519 2.86 20.32 15.91
N PRO A 520 3.72 21.33 15.69
CA PRO A 520 4.35 22.10 16.77
C PRO A 520 3.38 22.70 17.78
N GLY A 521 2.13 22.94 17.37
CA GLY A 521 1.08 23.44 18.25
C GLY A 521 0.35 22.38 19.08
N PHE A 522 0.70 21.10 18.93
CA PHE A 522 0.03 20.02 19.68
C PHE A 522 0.66 19.82 21.07
N THR A 523 -0.14 19.36 21.99
CA THR A 523 0.32 18.84 23.28
C THR A 523 0.55 17.33 23.13
N ALA A 524 1.68 16.83 23.60
CA ALA A 524 1.96 15.40 23.59
C ALA A 524 0.87 14.60 24.32
N GLU A 525 0.39 13.55 23.69
CA GLU A 525 -0.66 12.70 24.21
C GLU A 525 -0.43 11.25 23.78
N THR A 526 -0.78 10.29 24.63
CA THR A 526 -0.78 8.86 24.28
C THR A 526 -2.21 8.35 24.31
N VAL A 527 -2.66 7.82 23.18
CA VAL A 527 -3.99 7.23 22.99
C VAL A 527 -3.86 5.72 22.98
N SER A 528 -4.50 5.07 23.98
CA SER A 528 -4.52 3.60 24.12
C SER A 528 -5.77 2.95 23.51
N THR A 529 -6.75 3.73 23.10
CA THR A 529 -7.89 3.20 22.33
C THR A 529 -7.41 2.67 20.99
N GLY A 530 -7.88 1.47 20.62
CA GLY A 530 -7.55 0.89 19.33
C GLY A 530 -8.01 1.77 18.17
N VAL A 531 -7.10 2.01 17.23
CA VAL A 531 -7.36 2.75 16.00
C VAL A 531 -6.88 1.93 14.78
N SER A 532 -7.29 2.33 13.59
CA SER A 532 -6.84 1.72 12.33
C SER A 532 -6.11 2.73 11.46
N THR A 533 -5.17 2.28 10.66
CA THR A 533 -4.50 3.10 9.64
C THR A 533 -5.49 3.70 8.64
N ALA A 534 -6.64 3.07 8.42
CA ALA A 534 -7.72 3.64 7.60
C ALA A 534 -8.23 5.01 8.12
N GLN A 535 -8.11 5.29 9.42
CA GLN A 535 -8.52 6.57 10.00
C GLN A 535 -7.60 7.74 9.60
N VAL A 536 -6.45 7.46 8.99
CA VAL A 536 -5.53 8.48 8.47
C VAL A 536 -6.19 9.29 7.35
N ALA A 537 -6.88 8.65 6.42
CA ALA A 537 -7.50 9.34 5.28
C ALA A 537 -8.51 10.43 5.70
N PRO A 538 -9.56 10.12 6.49
CA PRO A 538 -10.49 11.15 6.93
C PRO A 538 -9.82 12.21 7.83
N THR A 539 -8.77 11.85 8.57
CA THR A 539 -8.01 12.80 9.39
C THR A 539 -7.28 13.83 8.52
N ILE A 540 -6.63 13.40 7.44
CA ILE A 540 -5.93 14.28 6.48
C ILE A 540 -6.91 15.24 5.83
N VAL A 541 -8.00 14.71 5.29
CA VAL A 541 -9.02 15.49 4.58
C VAL A 541 -9.63 16.55 5.50
N GLN A 542 -9.94 16.16 6.75
CA GLN A 542 -10.46 17.10 7.75
C GLN A 542 -9.43 18.17 8.15
N ALA A 543 -8.16 17.79 8.34
CA ALA A 543 -7.10 18.74 8.71
C ALA A 543 -6.89 19.81 7.63
N LEU A 544 -7.06 19.46 6.36
CA LEU A 544 -7.02 20.38 5.22
C LEU A 544 -8.31 21.18 5.01
N GLY A 545 -9.30 21.05 5.92
CA GLY A 545 -10.56 21.80 5.85
C GLY A 545 -11.58 21.24 4.85
N LEU A 546 -11.39 20.01 4.38
CA LEU A 546 -12.28 19.35 3.44
C LEU A 546 -13.25 18.40 4.18
N SER A 547 -14.38 18.06 3.54
CA SER A 547 -15.36 17.12 4.11
C SER A 547 -14.81 15.68 4.06
N THR A 548 -14.86 14.96 5.17
CA THR A 548 -14.49 13.54 5.23
C THR A 548 -15.36 12.67 4.34
N THR A 549 -16.63 13.08 4.10
CA THR A 549 -17.56 12.36 3.23
C THR A 549 -17.24 12.51 1.73
N SER A 550 -16.26 13.34 1.35
CA SER A 550 -15.73 13.34 -0.02
C SER A 550 -14.89 12.09 -0.35
N LEU A 551 -14.49 11.33 0.67
CA LEU A 551 -13.90 10.01 0.49
C LEU A 551 -15.00 8.95 0.37
N ASP A 552 -15.02 8.24 -0.76
CA ASP A 552 -16.04 7.22 -1.03
C ASP A 552 -16.03 6.09 0.00
N ALA A 553 -14.84 5.59 0.35
CA ALA A 553 -14.70 4.51 1.31
C ALA A 553 -15.15 4.95 2.72
N VAL A 554 -14.83 6.17 3.13
CA VAL A 554 -15.29 6.73 4.40
C VAL A 554 -16.80 6.86 4.45
N ARG A 555 -17.43 7.27 3.33
CA ARG A 555 -18.88 7.35 3.22
C ARG A 555 -19.57 5.98 3.28
N ILE A 556 -18.92 4.94 2.75
CA ILE A 556 -19.44 3.56 2.72
C ILE A 556 -19.26 2.87 4.08
N GLU A 557 -18.07 2.97 4.68
CA GLU A 557 -17.72 2.22 5.89
C GLU A 557 -17.94 3.01 7.19
N GLY A 558 -18.09 4.33 7.10
CA GLY A 558 -18.24 5.18 8.28
C GLY A 558 -16.96 5.39 9.07
N THR A 559 -15.79 5.27 8.41
CA THR A 559 -14.48 5.42 9.04
C THR A 559 -14.35 6.80 9.68
N SER A 560 -14.09 6.83 10.99
CA SER A 560 -13.95 8.07 11.74
C SER A 560 -12.54 8.65 11.63
N VAL A 561 -12.38 9.93 11.90
CA VAL A 561 -11.07 10.55 12.12
C VAL A 561 -10.37 9.94 13.33
N LEU A 562 -9.05 10.06 13.37
CA LEU A 562 -8.26 9.69 14.56
C LEU A 562 -8.71 10.54 15.76
N PRO A 563 -8.93 9.92 16.94
CA PRO A 563 -9.35 10.65 18.12
C PRO A 563 -8.31 11.71 18.50
N GLU A 564 -8.75 12.74 19.24
CA GLU A 564 -7.95 13.85 19.77
C GLU A 564 -7.39 14.83 18.73
N VAL A 565 -7.16 14.44 17.45
CA VAL A 565 -6.58 15.35 16.44
C VAL A 565 -7.42 16.60 16.26
N GLN A 566 -8.74 16.48 16.16
CA GLN A 566 -9.63 17.63 16.01
C GLN A 566 -9.56 18.57 17.21
N ALA A 567 -9.50 18.02 18.42
CA ALA A 567 -9.39 18.82 19.64
C ALA A 567 -8.07 19.62 19.70
N GLN A 568 -6.99 19.07 19.17
CA GLN A 568 -5.69 19.74 19.06
C GLN A 568 -5.66 20.80 17.94
N LEU A 569 -6.37 20.58 16.82
CA LEU A 569 -6.43 21.53 15.71
C LEU A 569 -7.25 22.81 16.06
N ILE A 570 -8.20 22.71 16.98
CA ILE A 570 -9.08 23.82 17.39
C ILE A 570 -8.41 24.71 18.47
N LYS A 571 -7.44 24.17 19.21
CA LYS A 571 -6.62 24.95 20.18
C LYS A 571 -5.68 25.91 19.46
#